data_9207b303be5ce419ae79a82b7e1fa797
#
_entry.id   9207b303be5ce419ae79a82b7e1fa797
#
_cell.length_a   1.000
_cell.length_b   1.000
_cell.length_c   1.000
_cell.angle_alpha   90.00
_cell.angle_beta   90.00
_cell.angle_gamma   90.00
#
_symmetry.space_group_name_H-M   'P 1'
#
loop_
_entity.id
_entity.type
_entity.pdbx_description
1 polymer ?
#
loop_
_entity_poly.entity_id
_entity_poly.type
_entity_poly.pdbx_seq_one_letter_code
_entity_poly.pdbx_strand_id
1 'polypeptide(L)'
;LLKRPYGLLLICGPTGSGKTATLYAMLRMLNLEETKLICLEDPVEAEIKGAIQIGINEKIGFTFAKGLRSVLRQDPDTIMIGEIRDKETAELAVKSALTGHRVLSTIHTNTAIGVVTRLMDMGVEPYLIRATLMGAIAQRLVRKFDGTTYHGRTALFEYLEIPTNSVHWDQLEAHLLVSLEDSAREAVSQHVTSIEEVHRCG
;
A
#
# COMPACT_ATOMS: atom_id res chain seq x y z
N LEU A 1 4.98 -8.85 6.75
CA LEU A 1 4.66 -7.49 7.20
C LEU A 1 3.40 -7.44 8.06
N LEU A 2 2.29 -8.09 7.66
CA LEU A 2 1.03 -8.06 8.43
C LEU A 2 1.10 -8.66 9.85
N LYS A 3 2.15 -9.42 10.16
CA LYS A 3 2.40 -9.92 11.52
C LYS A 3 3.02 -8.87 12.45
N ARG A 4 3.54 -7.76 11.91
CA ARG A 4 4.06 -6.66 12.74
C ARG A 4 2.89 -5.93 13.38
N PRO A 5 2.92 -5.65 14.69
CA PRO A 5 1.77 -5.08 15.39
C PRO A 5 1.49 -3.62 15.00
N TYR A 6 2.50 -2.85 14.62
CA TYR A 6 2.41 -1.44 14.24
C TYR A 6 3.39 -1.09 13.13
N GLY A 7 3.18 0.05 12.50
CA GLY A 7 3.99 0.61 11.44
C GLY A 7 3.17 0.93 10.19
N LEU A 8 3.82 1.51 9.18
CA LEU A 8 3.23 1.94 7.92
C LEU A 8 3.56 0.95 6.81
N LEU A 9 2.55 0.45 6.13
CA LEU A 9 2.67 -0.38 4.93
C LEU A 9 1.97 0.30 3.77
N LEU A 10 2.68 0.49 2.66
CA LEU A 10 2.17 1.21 1.51
C LEU A 10 2.10 0.33 0.27
N ILE A 11 0.99 0.41 -0.46
CA ILE A 11 0.83 -0.19 -1.78
C ILE A 11 0.88 0.92 -2.81
N CYS A 12 1.75 0.79 -3.80
CA CYS A 12 1.94 1.80 -4.82
C CYS A 12 1.79 1.23 -6.24
N GLY A 13 1.68 2.12 -7.20
CA GLY A 13 1.51 1.80 -8.62
C GLY A 13 0.58 2.81 -9.31
N PRO A 14 0.49 2.77 -10.65
CA PRO A 14 -0.38 3.64 -11.41
C PRO A 14 -1.87 3.40 -11.11
N THR A 15 -2.70 4.30 -11.60
CA THR A 15 -4.16 4.11 -11.56
C THR A 15 -4.55 2.83 -12.31
N GLY A 16 -5.46 2.07 -11.72
CA GLY A 16 -5.91 0.80 -12.31
C GLY A 16 -4.97 -0.39 -12.12
N SER A 17 -3.86 -0.27 -11.36
CA SER A 17 -2.97 -1.39 -11.08
C SER A 17 -3.51 -2.39 -10.04
N GLY A 18 -4.70 -2.17 -9.48
CA GLY A 18 -5.34 -3.08 -8.53
C GLY A 18 -4.92 -2.90 -7.07
N LYS A 19 -4.38 -1.73 -6.70
CA LYS A 19 -3.93 -1.43 -5.32
C LYS A 19 -5.00 -1.68 -4.26
N THR A 20 -6.22 -1.17 -4.49
CA THR A 20 -7.35 -1.33 -3.56
C THR A 20 -7.71 -2.80 -3.37
N ALA A 21 -7.74 -3.58 -4.45
CA ALA A 21 -8.04 -5.01 -4.37
C ALA A 21 -7.00 -5.77 -3.53
N THR A 22 -5.72 -5.46 -3.70
CA THR A 22 -4.63 -6.03 -2.90
C THR A 22 -4.73 -5.58 -1.44
N LEU A 23 -4.99 -4.29 -1.21
CA LEU A 23 -5.19 -3.76 0.14
C LEU A 23 -6.35 -4.49 0.86
N TYR A 24 -7.49 -4.66 0.20
CA TYR A 24 -8.63 -5.39 0.73
C TYR A 24 -8.30 -6.87 1.01
N ALA A 25 -7.55 -7.53 0.12
CA ALA A 25 -7.11 -8.90 0.34
C ALA A 25 -6.24 -9.01 1.60
N MET A 26 -5.33 -8.04 1.81
CA MET A 26 -4.50 -7.99 3.01
C MET A 26 -5.32 -7.74 4.28
N LEU A 27 -6.30 -6.83 4.24
CA LEU A 27 -7.17 -6.54 5.38
C LEU A 27 -8.02 -7.76 5.79
N ARG A 28 -8.49 -8.55 4.82
CA ARG A 28 -9.22 -9.80 5.07
C ARG A 28 -8.37 -10.90 5.71
N MET A 29 -7.04 -10.79 5.67
CA MET A 29 -6.12 -11.70 6.35
C MET A 29 -5.94 -11.35 7.84
N LEU A 30 -6.42 -10.19 8.29
CA LEU A 30 -6.36 -9.79 9.70
C LEU A 30 -7.46 -10.51 10.49
N ASN A 31 -7.17 -10.83 11.75
CA ASN A 31 -8.20 -11.35 12.66
C ASN A 31 -9.03 -10.18 13.20
N LEU A 32 -10.16 -9.89 12.55
CA LEU A 32 -11.04 -8.77 12.91
C LEU A 32 -11.94 -9.06 14.11
N GLU A 33 -11.89 -10.26 14.70
CA GLU A 33 -12.52 -10.54 15.99
C GLU A 33 -11.69 -10.00 17.16
N GLU A 34 -10.37 -9.91 16.97
CA GLU A 34 -9.42 -9.46 17.98
C GLU A 34 -8.80 -8.06 17.67
N THR A 35 -9.03 -7.54 16.47
CA THR A 35 -8.42 -6.29 15.98
C THR A 35 -9.47 -5.32 15.49
N LYS A 36 -9.49 -4.11 16.03
CA LYS A 36 -10.37 -3.05 15.57
C LYS A 36 -9.80 -2.38 14.32
N LEU A 37 -10.38 -2.73 13.18
CA LEU A 37 -10.05 -2.14 11.87
C LEU A 37 -10.99 -0.98 11.56
N ILE A 38 -10.43 0.19 11.27
CA ILE A 38 -11.19 1.34 10.76
C ILE A 38 -10.60 1.77 9.42
N CYS A 39 -11.47 1.89 8.41
CA CYS A 39 -11.11 2.26 7.05
C CYS A 39 -11.67 3.65 6.71
N LEU A 40 -10.86 4.46 6.05
CA LEU A 40 -11.22 5.75 5.45
C LEU A 40 -11.09 5.62 3.94
N GLU A 41 -12.17 5.82 3.17
CA GLU A 41 -12.23 5.49 1.75
C GLU A 41 -12.97 6.54 0.92
N ASP A 42 -12.62 6.68 -0.36
CA ASP A 42 -13.27 7.61 -1.30
C ASP A 42 -13.48 6.96 -2.69
N PRO A 43 -14.65 6.32 -2.89
CA PRO A 43 -15.64 5.84 -1.93
C PRO A 43 -15.29 4.47 -1.34
N VAL A 44 -16.15 3.93 -0.47
CA VAL A 44 -16.09 2.51 -0.06
C VAL A 44 -16.45 1.64 -1.26
N GLU A 45 -15.52 0.77 -1.69
CA GLU A 45 -15.71 -0.07 -2.89
C GLU A 45 -16.43 -1.39 -2.59
N ALA A 46 -16.19 -1.99 -1.42
CA ALA A 46 -16.81 -3.23 -1.00
C ALA A 46 -16.82 -3.35 0.53
N GLU A 47 -17.75 -4.14 1.06
CA GLU A 47 -17.83 -4.42 2.48
C GLU A 47 -16.70 -5.33 2.95
N ILE A 48 -16.09 -4.99 4.09
CA ILE A 48 -15.18 -5.84 4.84
C ILE A 48 -15.86 -6.19 6.15
N LYS A 49 -16.33 -7.42 6.27
CA LYS A 49 -17.05 -7.90 7.47
C LYS A 49 -16.16 -7.75 8.71
N GLY A 50 -16.67 -7.07 9.72
CA GLY A 50 -15.94 -6.79 10.97
C GLY A 50 -15.13 -5.48 10.98
N ALA A 51 -15.00 -4.78 9.84
CA ALA A 51 -14.38 -3.47 9.77
C ALA A 51 -15.40 -2.34 9.92
N ILE A 52 -14.95 -1.20 10.44
CA ILE A 52 -15.69 0.07 10.40
C ILE A 52 -15.21 0.82 9.17
N GLN A 53 -16.06 0.99 8.16
CA GLN A 53 -15.72 1.68 6.91
C GLN A 53 -16.41 3.03 6.84
N ILE A 54 -15.65 4.09 6.61
CA ILE A 54 -16.09 5.48 6.62
C ILE A 54 -15.78 6.09 5.26
N GLY A 55 -16.82 6.52 4.55
CA GLY A 55 -16.67 7.23 3.29
C GLY A 55 -16.22 8.68 3.50
N ILE A 56 -15.17 9.08 2.81
CA ILE A 56 -14.71 10.47 2.72
C ILE A 56 -15.68 11.24 1.82
N ASN A 57 -15.88 12.52 2.14
CA ASN A 57 -16.68 13.41 1.32
C ASN A 57 -16.08 14.82 1.35
N GLU A 58 -15.18 15.10 0.43
CA GLU A 58 -14.48 16.38 0.34
C GLU A 58 -15.42 17.55 0.04
N LYS A 59 -16.58 17.30 -0.60
CA LYS A 59 -17.56 18.35 -0.93
C LYS A 59 -18.14 19.01 0.31
N ILE A 60 -18.23 18.29 1.42
CA ILE A 60 -18.67 18.81 2.72
C ILE A 60 -17.49 19.09 3.66
N GLY A 61 -16.27 19.04 3.14
CA GLY A 61 -15.05 19.28 3.91
C GLY A 61 -14.64 18.14 4.85
N PHE A 62 -15.17 16.92 4.65
CA PHE A 62 -14.72 15.72 5.35
C PHE A 62 -13.62 15.03 4.56
N THR A 63 -12.37 15.40 4.84
CA THR A 63 -11.15 14.93 4.17
C THR A 63 -10.53 13.73 4.88
N PHE A 64 -9.57 13.03 4.21
CA PHE A 64 -8.79 11.96 4.83
C PHE A 64 -8.12 12.42 6.13
N ALA A 65 -7.50 13.59 6.15
CA ALA A 65 -6.85 14.14 7.33
C ALA A 65 -7.83 14.36 8.49
N LYS A 66 -9.03 14.93 8.23
CA LYS A 66 -10.07 15.09 9.25
C LYS A 66 -10.60 13.75 9.76
N GLY A 67 -10.86 12.82 8.84
CA GLY A 67 -11.27 11.46 9.17
C GLY A 67 -10.25 10.78 10.07
N LEU A 68 -8.97 10.84 9.70
CA LEU A 68 -7.89 10.20 10.45
C LEU A 68 -7.74 10.76 11.87
N ARG A 69 -7.84 12.09 12.05
CA ARG A 69 -7.87 12.68 13.40
C ARG A 69 -9.04 12.16 14.26
N SER A 70 -10.17 11.88 13.65
CA SER A 70 -11.33 11.35 14.36
C SER A 70 -11.16 9.87 14.69
N VAL A 71 -10.63 9.10 13.76
CA VAL A 71 -10.35 7.66 13.91
C VAL A 71 -9.35 7.40 15.03
N LEU A 72 -8.29 8.21 15.16
CA LEU A 72 -7.30 8.09 16.23
C LEU A 72 -7.88 8.22 17.66
N ARG A 73 -9.09 8.79 17.81
CA ARG A 73 -9.78 8.87 19.10
C ARG A 73 -10.76 7.70 19.32
N GLN A 74 -10.78 6.75 18.42
CA GLN A 74 -11.67 5.59 18.47
C GLN A 74 -10.96 4.30 18.89
N ASP A 75 -9.71 4.44 19.38
CA ASP A 75 -8.88 3.30 19.80
C ASP A 75 -8.79 2.19 18.74
N PRO A 76 -8.30 2.49 17.52
CA PRO A 76 -8.13 1.50 16.47
C PRO A 76 -6.81 0.74 16.64
N ASP A 77 -6.80 -0.56 16.33
CA ASP A 77 -5.54 -1.33 16.21
C ASP A 77 -4.94 -1.18 14.80
N THR A 78 -5.82 -1.17 13.80
CA THR A 78 -5.44 -1.06 12.40
C THR A 78 -6.26 0.04 11.73
N ILE A 79 -5.57 0.91 11.00
CA ILE A 79 -6.17 1.98 10.22
C ILE A 79 -5.85 1.74 8.75
N MET A 80 -6.89 1.71 7.91
CA MET A 80 -6.72 1.77 6.47
C MET A 80 -7.07 3.16 5.97
N ILE A 81 -6.18 3.75 5.20
CA ILE A 81 -6.39 5.02 4.50
C ILE A 81 -6.39 4.69 3.01
N GLY A 82 -7.50 4.94 2.32
CA GLY A 82 -7.67 4.61 0.91
C GLY A 82 -6.47 5.07 0.09
N GLU A 83 -6.04 6.30 0.30
CA GLU A 83 -4.82 6.82 -0.33
C GLU A 83 -4.23 8.02 0.42
N ILE A 84 -2.92 8.24 0.22
CA ILE A 84 -2.18 9.41 0.68
C ILE A 84 -1.87 10.29 -0.52
N ARG A 85 -2.52 11.47 -0.60
CA ARG A 85 -2.36 12.44 -1.70
C ARG A 85 -1.66 13.72 -1.28
N ASP A 86 -1.74 14.07 -0.01
CA ASP A 86 -1.31 15.37 0.52
C ASP A 86 -0.43 15.25 1.77
N LYS A 87 0.27 16.35 2.06
CA LYS A 87 1.18 16.46 3.21
C LYS A 87 0.50 16.13 4.53
N GLU A 88 -0.68 16.69 4.77
CA GLU A 88 -1.37 16.57 6.06
C GLU A 88 -1.75 15.11 6.35
N THR A 89 -2.28 14.40 5.35
CA THR A 89 -2.61 12.98 5.44
C THR A 89 -1.35 12.14 5.62
N ALA A 90 -0.26 12.45 4.90
CA ALA A 90 1.02 11.75 5.03
C ALA A 90 1.62 11.86 6.44
N GLU A 91 1.68 13.09 6.98
CA GLU A 91 2.18 13.32 8.34
C GLU A 91 1.35 12.60 9.39
N LEU A 92 0.01 12.63 9.28
CA LEU A 92 -0.88 11.96 10.20
C LEU A 92 -0.75 10.43 10.12
N ALA A 93 -0.64 9.86 8.93
CA ALA A 93 -0.44 8.43 8.73
C ALA A 93 0.86 7.95 9.39
N VAL A 94 1.96 8.68 9.16
CA VAL A 94 3.27 8.37 9.77
C VAL A 94 3.24 8.53 11.28
N LYS A 95 2.63 9.60 11.82
CA LYS A 95 2.47 9.80 13.26
C LYS A 95 1.62 8.69 13.89
N SER A 96 0.56 8.25 13.22
CA SER A 96 -0.27 7.13 13.69
C SER A 96 0.54 5.84 13.79
N ALA A 97 1.34 5.55 12.78
CA ALA A 97 2.24 4.39 12.78
C ALA A 97 3.29 4.49 13.90
N LEU A 98 3.83 5.69 14.16
CA LEU A 98 4.80 5.95 15.23
C LEU A 98 4.19 5.73 16.63
N THR A 99 2.90 6.03 16.79
CA THR A 99 2.17 5.90 18.07
C THR A 99 1.57 4.51 18.31
N GLY A 100 1.98 3.51 17.52
CA GLY A 100 1.66 2.11 17.79
C GLY A 100 0.53 1.52 16.96
N HIS A 101 -0.02 2.26 15.97
CA HIS A 101 -1.07 1.74 15.09
C HIS A 101 -0.45 1.05 13.87
N ARG A 102 -1.10 0.01 13.38
CA ARG A 102 -0.83 -0.53 12.04
C ARG A 102 -1.58 0.33 11.02
N VAL A 103 -0.84 0.97 10.13
CA VAL A 103 -1.41 1.81 9.08
C VAL A 103 -1.15 1.20 7.72
N LEU A 104 -2.21 0.94 6.95
CA LEU A 104 -2.14 0.47 5.58
C LEU A 104 -2.72 1.56 4.67
N SER A 105 -2.04 1.85 3.57
CA SER A 105 -2.54 2.85 2.61
C SER A 105 -2.04 2.61 1.21
N THR A 106 -2.60 3.35 0.26
CA THR A 106 -2.04 3.44 -1.08
C THR A 106 -1.37 4.78 -1.32
N ILE A 107 -0.42 4.80 -2.24
CA ILE A 107 0.28 6.00 -2.67
C ILE A 107 0.61 5.88 -4.16
N HIS A 108 0.68 6.99 -4.88
CA HIS A 108 1.01 7.00 -6.29
C HIS A 108 2.52 7.17 -6.51
N THR A 109 3.21 6.06 -6.68
CA THR A 109 4.61 5.98 -7.15
C THR A 109 4.76 4.79 -8.10
N ASN A 110 5.80 4.80 -8.91
CA ASN A 110 6.05 3.73 -9.88
C ASN A 110 6.79 2.53 -9.27
N THR A 111 7.56 2.72 -8.23
CA THR A 111 8.38 1.69 -7.57
C THR A 111 8.15 1.70 -6.07
N ALA A 112 8.44 0.59 -5.41
CA ALA A 112 8.35 0.49 -3.96
C ALA A 112 9.39 1.39 -3.26
N ILE A 113 10.58 1.53 -3.82
CA ILE A 113 11.61 2.44 -3.32
C ILE A 113 11.16 3.91 -3.45
N GLY A 114 10.49 4.25 -4.55
CA GLY A 114 9.97 5.60 -4.81
C GLY A 114 8.97 6.10 -3.74
N VAL A 115 8.41 5.21 -2.95
CA VAL A 115 7.53 5.57 -1.81
C VAL A 115 8.25 6.45 -0.80
N VAL A 116 9.52 6.18 -0.52
CA VAL A 116 10.34 6.96 0.42
C VAL A 116 10.51 8.39 -0.07
N THR A 117 10.93 8.55 -1.33
CA THR A 117 11.08 9.87 -1.96
C THR A 117 9.75 10.62 -1.96
N ARG A 118 8.65 9.94 -2.30
CA ARG A 118 7.32 10.55 -2.34
C ARG A 118 6.86 11.06 -0.99
N LEU A 119 7.10 10.31 0.10
CA LEU A 119 6.80 10.77 1.45
C LEU A 119 7.66 11.98 1.85
N MET A 120 8.95 11.99 1.47
CA MET A 120 9.82 13.16 1.69
C MET A 120 9.35 14.39 0.91
N ASP A 121 8.94 14.24 -0.35
CA ASP A 121 8.36 15.31 -1.17
C ASP A 121 7.06 15.87 -0.57
N MET A 122 6.30 15.05 0.13
CA MET A 122 5.13 15.48 0.90
C MET A 122 5.51 16.16 2.23
N GLY A 123 6.81 16.30 2.54
CA GLY A 123 7.32 16.99 3.73
C GLY A 123 7.39 16.12 4.98
N VAL A 124 7.35 14.80 4.84
CA VAL A 124 7.61 13.90 5.98
C VAL A 124 9.10 13.80 6.23
N GLU A 125 9.50 14.01 7.47
CA GLU A 125 10.91 13.96 7.86
C GLU A 125 11.50 12.54 7.68
N PRO A 126 12.71 12.40 7.08
CA PRO A 126 13.30 11.10 6.79
C PRO A 126 13.44 10.17 8.00
N TYR A 127 13.70 10.70 9.19
CA TYR A 127 13.82 9.88 10.40
C TYR A 127 12.47 9.27 10.82
N LEU A 128 11.34 9.96 10.56
CA LEU A 128 9.99 9.44 10.84
C LEU A 128 9.64 8.32 9.87
N ILE A 129 9.97 8.48 8.58
CA ILE A 129 9.78 7.42 7.58
C ILE A 129 10.56 6.18 7.99
N ARG A 130 11.82 6.34 8.39
CA ARG A 130 12.68 5.25 8.84
C ARG A 130 12.13 4.52 10.07
N ALA A 131 11.54 5.27 11.00
CA ALA A 131 10.99 4.72 12.24
C ALA A 131 9.68 3.97 12.03
N THR A 132 8.95 4.25 10.94
CA THR A 132 7.56 3.79 10.79
C THR A 132 7.32 2.91 9.57
N LEU A 133 8.03 3.14 8.45
CA LEU A 133 7.79 2.38 7.21
C LEU A 133 8.25 0.94 7.39
N MET A 134 7.31 0.00 7.35
CA MET A 134 7.58 -1.44 7.41
C MET A 134 8.00 -1.99 6.04
N GLY A 135 7.48 -1.40 4.98
CA GLY A 135 7.76 -1.80 3.62
C GLY A 135 6.78 -1.18 2.64
N ALA A 136 7.00 -1.47 1.38
CA ALA A 136 6.14 -1.05 0.29
C ALA A 136 5.98 -2.15 -0.75
N ILE A 137 4.82 -2.17 -1.42
CA ILE A 137 4.51 -3.09 -2.49
C ILE A 137 4.16 -2.27 -3.73
N ALA A 138 4.99 -2.31 -4.77
CA ALA A 138 4.58 -1.75 -6.05
C ALA A 138 3.88 -2.82 -6.89
N GLN A 139 2.86 -2.40 -7.64
CA GLN A 139 1.98 -3.31 -8.37
C GLN A 139 1.70 -2.84 -9.78
N ARG A 140 1.71 -3.80 -10.71
CA ARG A 140 1.23 -3.66 -12.09
C ARG A 140 0.22 -4.74 -12.39
N LEU A 141 -0.71 -4.47 -13.29
CA LEU A 141 -1.62 -5.48 -13.84
C LEU A 141 -1.22 -5.77 -15.29
N VAL A 142 -1.04 -7.04 -15.58
CA VAL A 142 -0.83 -7.58 -16.93
C VAL A 142 -1.97 -8.51 -17.30
N ARG A 143 -2.30 -8.60 -18.59
CA ARG A 143 -3.28 -9.58 -19.07
C ARG A 143 -2.68 -10.97 -19.03
N LYS A 144 -3.47 -11.94 -18.63
CA LYS A 144 -3.10 -13.36 -18.74
C LYS A 144 -3.10 -13.79 -20.19
N PHE A 145 -2.16 -14.66 -20.56
CA PHE A 145 -2.00 -15.20 -21.91
C PHE A 145 -1.99 -16.71 -21.86
N ASP A 146 -2.86 -17.37 -22.61
CA ASP A 146 -2.97 -18.84 -22.67
C ASP A 146 -2.20 -19.49 -23.83
N GLY A 147 -1.35 -18.74 -24.50
CA GLY A 147 -0.61 -19.17 -25.69
C GLY A 147 -1.31 -18.77 -27.00
N THR A 148 -2.57 -18.36 -26.97
CA THR A 148 -3.37 -17.95 -28.14
C THR A 148 -4.07 -16.63 -27.95
N THR A 149 -4.69 -16.40 -26.79
CA THR A 149 -5.48 -15.21 -26.50
C THR A 149 -5.16 -14.60 -25.14
N TYR A 150 -5.45 -13.31 -25.00
CA TYR A 150 -5.39 -12.62 -23.70
C TYR A 150 -6.74 -12.65 -23.00
N HIS A 151 -6.77 -13.05 -21.73
CA HIS A 151 -7.98 -13.10 -20.92
C HIS A 151 -7.70 -12.73 -19.46
N GLY A 152 -8.61 -12.02 -18.83
CA GLY A 152 -8.46 -11.61 -17.42
C GLY A 152 -7.15 -10.84 -17.17
N ARG A 153 -6.80 -10.69 -15.90
CA ARG A 153 -5.56 -9.98 -15.47
C ARG A 153 -4.92 -10.70 -14.31
N THR A 154 -3.60 -10.55 -14.17
CA THR A 154 -2.83 -10.94 -13.00
C THR A 154 -1.95 -9.78 -12.56
N ALA A 155 -1.53 -9.78 -11.29
CA ALA A 155 -0.66 -8.75 -10.77
C ALA A 155 0.80 -9.18 -10.80
N LEU A 156 1.66 -8.24 -11.18
CA LEU A 156 3.10 -8.30 -10.93
C LEU A 156 3.39 -7.42 -9.72
N PHE A 157 4.30 -7.88 -8.87
CA PHE A 157 4.63 -7.20 -7.62
C PHE A 157 6.12 -6.90 -7.54
N GLU A 158 6.44 -5.75 -6.99
CA GLU A 158 7.74 -5.42 -6.43
C GLU A 158 7.57 -5.31 -4.92
N TYR A 159 8.48 -5.88 -4.15
CA TYR A 159 8.34 -5.94 -2.71
C TYR A 159 9.59 -5.43 -2.01
N LEU A 160 9.43 -4.32 -1.29
CA LEU A 160 10.43 -3.72 -0.43
C LEU A 160 10.07 -4.02 1.04
N GLU A 161 10.96 -4.64 1.78
CA GLU A 161 10.85 -4.80 3.22
C GLU A 161 11.86 -3.91 3.94
N ILE A 162 11.39 -3.11 4.90
CA ILE A 162 12.25 -2.29 5.75
C ILE A 162 12.47 -3.05 7.06
N PRO A 163 13.68 -3.52 7.35
CA PRO A 163 13.98 -4.17 8.62
C PRO A 163 13.89 -3.19 9.78
N THR A 164 13.59 -3.71 10.97
CA THR A 164 13.45 -2.90 12.21
C THR A 164 14.76 -2.28 12.69
N ASN A 165 15.90 -2.74 12.18
CA ASN A 165 17.23 -2.21 12.52
C ASN A 165 17.68 -1.24 11.44
N SER A 166 18.29 -0.14 11.83
CA SER A 166 18.69 1.02 11.02
C SER A 166 19.03 0.72 9.55
N VAL A 167 18.18 1.19 8.65
CA VAL A 167 18.40 1.14 7.20
C VAL A 167 19.05 2.42 6.73
N HIS A 168 20.12 2.33 5.95
CA HIS A 168 20.66 3.45 5.22
C HIS A 168 19.84 3.67 3.94
N TRP A 169 19.38 4.89 3.69
CA TRP A 169 18.53 5.21 2.54
C TRP A 169 19.19 4.99 1.19
N ASP A 170 20.51 5.07 1.12
CA ASP A 170 21.35 4.76 -0.01
C ASP A 170 21.48 3.26 -0.33
N GLN A 171 20.97 2.41 0.56
CA GLN A 171 21.00 0.94 0.43
C GLN A 171 19.61 0.31 0.35
N LEU A 172 18.57 1.07 0.03
CA LEU A 172 17.19 0.56 -0.05
C LEU A 172 17.03 -0.58 -1.06
N GLU A 173 17.80 -0.56 -2.15
CA GLU A 173 17.78 -1.63 -3.15
C GLU A 173 18.17 -2.99 -2.56
N ALA A 174 19.05 -3.02 -1.57
CA ALA A 174 19.44 -4.26 -0.87
C ALA A 174 18.29 -4.89 -0.06
N HIS A 175 17.22 -4.13 0.19
CA HIS A 175 16.02 -4.58 0.91
C HIS A 175 14.85 -4.89 -0.02
N LEU A 176 15.07 -4.82 -1.32
CA LEU A 176 14.12 -5.25 -2.33
C LEU A 176 14.14 -6.77 -2.42
N LEU A 177 13.10 -7.43 -1.93
CA LEU A 177 13.00 -8.88 -1.91
C LEU A 177 12.59 -9.46 -3.26
N VAL A 178 11.79 -8.72 -4.02
CA VAL A 178 11.33 -9.06 -5.37
C VAL A 178 11.28 -7.77 -6.18
N SER A 179 11.87 -7.76 -7.35
CA SER A 179 11.71 -6.65 -8.30
C SER A 179 10.53 -6.88 -9.25
N LEU A 180 10.01 -5.82 -9.86
CA LEU A 180 8.98 -5.96 -10.92
C LEU A 180 9.50 -6.80 -12.08
N GLU A 181 10.80 -6.71 -12.40
CA GLU A 181 11.43 -7.50 -13.45
C GLU A 181 11.46 -8.99 -13.11
N ASP A 182 11.82 -9.36 -11.87
CA ASP A 182 11.81 -10.76 -11.43
C ASP A 182 10.40 -11.33 -11.44
N SER A 183 9.43 -10.58 -10.94
CA SER A 183 8.01 -10.96 -10.96
C SER A 183 7.49 -11.15 -12.39
N ALA A 184 7.90 -10.27 -13.31
CA ALA A 184 7.54 -10.37 -14.72
C ALA A 184 8.20 -11.58 -15.39
N ARG A 185 9.49 -11.81 -15.14
CA ARG A 185 10.24 -12.95 -15.66
C ARG A 185 9.63 -14.27 -15.20
N GLU A 186 9.25 -14.35 -13.93
CA GLU A 186 8.56 -15.52 -13.38
C GLU A 186 7.21 -15.75 -14.06
N ALA A 187 6.37 -14.70 -14.17
CA ALA A 187 5.05 -14.80 -14.81
C ALA A 187 5.13 -15.24 -16.28
N VAL A 188 6.15 -14.80 -17.03
CA VAL A 188 6.40 -15.24 -18.41
C VAL A 188 6.87 -16.69 -18.44
N SER A 189 7.80 -17.10 -17.55
CA SER A 189 8.30 -18.46 -17.48
C SER A 189 7.22 -19.49 -17.11
N GLN A 190 6.24 -19.08 -16.32
CA GLN A 190 5.07 -19.89 -15.94
C GLN A 190 3.94 -19.83 -16.97
N HIS A 191 4.13 -19.19 -18.11
CA HIS A 191 3.11 -19.00 -19.16
C HIS A 191 1.81 -18.29 -18.66
N VAL A 192 1.92 -17.45 -17.63
CA VAL A 192 0.79 -16.67 -17.11
C VAL A 192 0.53 -15.43 -17.96
N THR A 193 1.57 -14.85 -18.54
CA THR A 193 1.52 -13.68 -19.44
C THR A 193 2.57 -13.80 -20.53
N SER A 194 2.58 -12.87 -21.49
CA SER A 194 3.61 -12.83 -22.53
C SER A 194 4.62 -11.71 -22.28
N ILE A 195 5.79 -11.81 -22.93
CA ILE A 195 6.83 -10.77 -22.85
C ILE A 195 6.39 -9.44 -23.47
N GLU A 196 5.57 -9.49 -24.52
CA GLU A 196 5.01 -8.31 -25.18
C GLU A 196 4.07 -7.55 -24.24
N GLU A 197 3.28 -8.29 -23.44
CA GLU A 197 2.38 -7.68 -22.47
C GLU A 197 3.14 -7.05 -21.31
N VAL A 198 4.22 -7.66 -20.85
CA VAL A 198 5.11 -7.09 -19.84
C VAL A 198 5.69 -5.76 -20.34
N HIS A 199 6.23 -5.72 -21.55
CA HIS A 199 6.78 -4.48 -22.14
C HIS A 199 5.72 -3.39 -22.34
N ARG A 200 4.46 -3.76 -22.56
CA ARG A 200 3.35 -2.80 -22.68
C ARG A 200 3.02 -2.11 -21.35
N CYS A 201 3.29 -2.76 -20.22
CA CYS A 201 2.88 -2.31 -18.88
C CYS A 201 4.04 -1.78 -18.02
N GLY A 202 5.28 -1.85 -18.54
CA GLY A 202 6.52 -1.40 -17.87
C GLY A 202 6.78 0.09 -17.94
#